data_dee5186062219a189fb105f02908da5c
#
_entry.id   dee5186062219a189fb105f02908da5c
#
_cell.length_a   1.000
_cell.length_b   1.000
_cell.length_c   1.000
_cell.angle_alpha   90.00
_cell.angle_beta   90.00
_cell.angle_gamma   90.00
#
_symmetry.space_group_name_H-M   'P 1'
#
loop_
_entity.id
_entity.type
_entity.pdbx_description
1 polymer ?
#
loop_
_entity_poly.entity_id
_entity_poly.type
_entity_poly.pdbx_seq_one_letter_code
_entity_poly.pdbx_strand_id
1 'polypeptide(L)'
;PPVRVLEVGAGTGPVTRELLLRLPRGSQLVVVEPSRGFTKRLRALADTHPEIKTTVLACRLDEVEPSRHRFHHIVSSLPFAIFHPDQVRQTVEQMLNQLVDGGTLSYFAYRGAQLRIAITPRGPSRNQQEAVQTYLRQVHHQHHGTTRSAWVNLPPAVVRTIRT
;
A
#
# COMPACT_ATOMS: atom_id res chain seq x y z
N PRO A 1 -3.26 -17.43 13.83
CA PRO A 1 -3.50 -16.43 14.89
C PRO A 1 -4.00 -15.12 14.24
N PRO A 2 -4.75 -14.30 14.98
CA PRO A 2 -5.15 -12.96 14.55
C PRO A 2 -3.94 -12.07 14.27
N VAL A 3 -4.08 -11.18 13.27
CA VAL A 3 -3.04 -10.24 12.85
C VAL A 3 -3.56 -8.82 12.83
N ARG A 4 -2.64 -7.85 12.82
CA ARG A 4 -2.96 -6.42 12.64
C ARG A 4 -2.47 -5.99 11.26
N VAL A 5 -3.39 -5.47 10.45
CA VAL A 5 -3.14 -5.06 9.06
C VAL A 5 -3.47 -3.58 8.89
N LEU A 6 -2.63 -2.88 8.15
CA LEU A 6 -2.91 -1.53 7.66
C LEU A 6 -3.07 -1.58 6.13
N GLU A 7 -4.16 -1.04 5.64
CA GLU A 7 -4.36 -0.77 4.22
C GLU A 7 -4.27 0.74 3.95
N VAL A 8 -3.42 1.14 3.01
CA VAL A 8 -3.19 2.54 2.65
C VAL A 8 -3.64 2.80 1.21
N GLY A 9 -4.56 3.76 1.04
CA GLY A 9 -5.11 4.11 -0.26
C GLY A 9 -6.12 3.08 -0.77
N ALA A 10 -7.11 2.73 0.05
CA ALA A 10 -8.08 1.68 -0.25
C ALA A 10 -8.99 1.98 -1.46
N GLY A 11 -9.21 3.26 -1.77
CA GLY A 11 -10.06 3.68 -2.87
C GLY A 11 -11.46 3.09 -2.79
N THR A 12 -11.90 2.41 -3.83
CA THR A 12 -13.23 1.77 -3.89
C THR A 12 -13.33 0.45 -3.12
N GLY A 13 -12.24 -0.04 -2.51
CA GLY A 13 -12.22 -1.17 -1.60
C GLY A 13 -12.00 -2.57 -2.20
N PRO A 14 -11.38 -2.74 -3.38
CA PRO A 14 -11.16 -4.09 -3.91
C PRO A 14 -10.20 -4.90 -3.03
N VAL A 15 -9.13 -4.28 -2.53
CA VAL A 15 -8.17 -4.93 -1.62
C VAL A 15 -8.78 -5.11 -0.24
N THR A 16 -9.50 -4.10 0.27
CA THR A 16 -10.25 -4.20 1.54
C THR A 16 -11.14 -5.43 1.57
N ARG A 17 -11.90 -5.68 0.49
CA ARG A 17 -12.78 -6.86 0.37
C ARG A 17 -12.01 -8.17 0.50
N GLU A 18 -10.89 -8.29 -0.21
CA GLU A 18 -10.06 -9.49 -0.16
C GLU A 18 -9.41 -9.69 1.21
N LEU A 19 -9.02 -8.61 1.88
CA LEU A 19 -8.50 -8.67 3.25
C LEU A 19 -9.59 -9.15 4.22
N LEU A 20 -10.78 -8.59 4.17
CA LEU A 20 -11.90 -8.99 5.03
C LEU A 20 -12.26 -10.48 4.86
N LEU A 21 -12.23 -10.99 3.64
CA LEU A 21 -12.53 -12.40 3.34
C LEU A 21 -11.44 -13.39 3.79
N ARG A 22 -10.19 -12.94 3.93
CA ARG A 22 -9.02 -13.83 4.13
C ARG A 22 -8.36 -13.69 5.50
N LEU A 23 -8.59 -12.57 6.19
CA LEU A 23 -8.01 -12.37 7.51
C LEU A 23 -8.58 -13.37 8.52
N PRO A 24 -7.75 -13.94 9.40
CA PRO A 24 -8.21 -14.76 10.50
C PRO A 24 -9.20 -14.00 11.39
N ARG A 25 -10.23 -14.69 11.88
CA ARG A 25 -11.20 -14.11 12.83
C ARG A 25 -10.48 -13.48 14.03
N GLY A 26 -10.95 -12.33 14.47
CA GLY A 26 -10.33 -11.55 15.55
C GLY A 26 -9.16 -10.67 15.12
N SER A 27 -8.79 -10.67 13.83
CA SER A 27 -7.79 -9.74 13.29
C SER A 27 -8.28 -8.29 13.33
N GLN A 28 -7.33 -7.36 13.27
CA GLN A 28 -7.59 -5.92 13.21
C GLN A 28 -7.16 -5.39 11.84
N LEU A 29 -8.07 -4.66 11.18
CA LEU A 29 -7.81 -4.00 9.91
C LEU A 29 -8.00 -2.49 10.09
N VAL A 30 -6.94 -1.72 9.85
CA VAL A 30 -7.00 -0.27 9.76
C VAL A 30 -6.94 0.11 8.29
N VAL A 31 -7.92 0.87 7.81
CA VAL A 31 -8.01 1.32 6.42
C VAL A 31 -7.86 2.84 6.39
N VAL A 32 -6.88 3.33 5.64
CA VAL A 32 -6.61 4.76 5.47
C VAL A 32 -6.97 5.19 4.06
N GLU A 33 -7.94 6.09 3.94
CA GLU A 33 -8.43 6.60 2.66
C GLU A 33 -8.95 8.04 2.84
N PRO A 34 -8.36 9.06 2.19
CA PRO A 34 -8.74 10.46 2.41
C PRO A 34 -10.11 10.83 1.81
N SER A 35 -10.59 10.11 0.80
CA SER A 35 -11.87 10.42 0.15
C SER A 35 -13.06 10.00 1.02
N ARG A 36 -13.84 10.99 1.47
CA ARG A 36 -15.04 10.75 2.28
C ARG A 36 -16.10 9.89 1.56
N GLY A 37 -16.19 10.00 0.23
CA GLY A 37 -17.10 9.17 -0.56
C GLY A 37 -16.72 7.68 -0.52
N PHE A 38 -15.42 7.39 -0.61
CA PHE A 38 -14.91 6.02 -0.52
C PHE A 38 -14.99 5.48 0.91
N THR A 39 -14.68 6.29 1.93
CA THR A 39 -14.72 5.83 3.32
C THR A 39 -16.11 5.44 3.78
N LYS A 40 -17.19 6.09 3.28
CA LYS A 40 -18.56 5.65 3.52
C LYS A 40 -18.80 4.23 3.01
N ARG A 41 -18.35 3.94 1.79
CA ARG A 41 -18.47 2.62 1.17
C ARG A 41 -17.62 1.57 1.89
N LEU A 42 -16.41 1.93 2.30
CA LEU A 42 -15.50 1.05 3.04
C LEU A 42 -16.07 0.67 4.42
N ARG A 43 -16.74 1.59 5.12
CA ARG A 43 -17.43 1.28 6.38
C ARG A 43 -18.57 0.31 6.15
N ALA A 44 -19.41 0.55 5.16
CA ALA A 44 -20.49 -0.38 4.83
C ALA A 44 -19.96 -1.79 4.45
N LEU A 45 -18.81 -1.88 3.78
CA LEU A 45 -18.16 -3.13 3.50
C LEU A 45 -17.62 -3.80 4.79
N ALA A 46 -17.02 -3.03 5.69
CA ALA A 46 -16.52 -3.53 6.97
C ALA A 46 -17.64 -4.10 7.86
N ASP A 47 -18.81 -3.45 7.86
CA ASP A 47 -19.98 -3.88 8.63
C ASP A 47 -20.51 -5.27 8.22
N THR A 48 -20.18 -5.72 7.00
CA THR A 48 -20.55 -7.08 6.54
C THR A 48 -19.61 -8.18 7.07
N HIS A 49 -18.52 -7.81 7.77
CA HIS A 49 -17.52 -8.74 8.31
C HIS A 49 -17.22 -8.41 9.79
N PRO A 50 -18.20 -8.57 10.70
CA PRO A 50 -18.05 -8.18 12.11
C PRO A 50 -16.99 -8.98 12.87
N GLU A 51 -16.56 -10.13 12.33
CA GLU A 51 -15.46 -10.96 12.86
C GLU A 51 -14.09 -10.32 12.73
N ILE A 52 -13.93 -9.28 11.88
CA ILE A 52 -12.69 -8.51 11.73
C ILE A 52 -12.92 -7.12 12.33
N LYS A 53 -12.13 -6.75 13.32
CA LYS A 53 -12.20 -5.41 13.92
C LYS A 53 -11.66 -4.36 12.95
N THR A 54 -12.53 -3.76 12.17
CA THR A 54 -12.14 -2.80 11.12
C THR A 54 -12.33 -1.36 11.58
N THR A 55 -11.30 -0.52 11.35
CA THR A 55 -11.35 0.93 11.56
C THR A 55 -11.05 1.63 10.24
N VAL A 56 -11.97 2.47 9.76
CA VAL A 56 -11.80 3.25 8.53
C VAL A 56 -11.54 4.71 8.87
N LEU A 57 -10.33 5.18 8.57
CA LEU A 57 -9.85 6.54 8.80
C LEU A 57 -9.99 7.37 7.52
N ALA A 58 -10.74 8.48 7.62
CA ALA A 58 -10.93 9.43 6.51
C ALA A 58 -9.82 10.50 6.54
N CYS A 59 -8.58 10.07 6.35
CA CYS A 59 -7.39 10.92 6.45
C CYS A 59 -6.28 10.43 5.51
N ARG A 60 -5.21 11.17 5.41
CA ARG A 60 -3.97 10.77 4.74
C ARG A 60 -3.12 9.95 5.71
N LEU A 61 -2.15 9.17 5.18
CA LEU A 61 -1.25 8.38 6.01
C LEU A 61 -0.40 9.23 6.95
N ASP A 62 0.05 10.41 6.50
CA ASP A 62 0.85 11.36 7.28
C ASP A 62 0.08 11.98 8.48
N GLU A 63 -1.25 11.89 8.49
CA GLU A 63 -2.11 12.30 9.59
C GLU A 63 -2.38 11.19 10.61
N VAL A 64 -1.96 9.96 10.31
CA VAL A 64 -2.09 8.82 11.24
C VAL A 64 -0.94 8.83 12.23
N GLU A 65 -1.24 8.92 13.54
CA GLU A 65 -0.22 8.87 14.58
C GLU A 65 0.59 7.56 14.53
N PRO A 66 1.92 7.63 14.31
CA PRO A 66 2.75 6.44 14.10
C PRO A 66 2.89 5.56 15.35
N SER A 67 2.78 6.16 16.54
CA SER A 67 3.20 5.55 17.80
C SER A 67 2.23 4.52 18.40
N ARG A 68 0.98 4.44 17.90
CA ARG A 68 -0.07 3.63 18.53
C ARG A 68 -0.33 2.28 17.84
N HIS A 69 0.16 2.10 16.61
CA HIS A 69 -0.19 0.92 15.82
C HIS A 69 1.06 0.30 15.20
N ARG A 70 1.43 -0.88 15.68
CA ARG A 70 2.43 -1.72 15.02
C ARG A 70 1.71 -2.83 14.27
N PHE A 71 1.98 -2.94 12.97
CA PHE A 71 1.28 -3.83 12.06
C PHE A 71 2.15 -5.03 11.67
N HIS A 72 1.54 -6.20 11.57
CA HIS A 72 2.19 -7.38 11.01
C HIS A 72 2.29 -7.29 9.49
N HIS A 73 1.27 -6.67 8.88
CA HIS A 73 1.23 -6.48 7.42
C HIS A 73 0.72 -5.09 7.08
N ILE A 74 1.37 -4.45 6.11
CA ILE A 74 0.91 -3.21 5.49
C ILE A 74 0.71 -3.47 4.00
N VAL A 75 -0.46 -3.09 3.48
CA VAL A 75 -0.78 -3.17 2.05
C VAL A 75 -1.02 -1.76 1.52
N SER A 76 -0.24 -1.35 0.53
CA SER A 76 -0.36 -0.02 -0.08
C SER A 76 -0.84 -0.13 -1.52
N SER A 77 -1.97 0.53 -1.80
CA SER A 77 -2.50 0.73 -3.15
C SER A 77 -2.19 2.12 -3.70
N LEU A 78 -1.27 2.86 -3.07
CA LEU A 78 -0.88 4.20 -3.50
C LEU A 78 -0.20 4.17 -4.87
N PRO A 79 -0.55 5.10 -5.78
CA PRO A 79 0.02 5.18 -7.11
C PRO A 79 1.39 5.90 -7.08
N PHE A 80 2.41 5.30 -6.52
CA PHE A 80 3.74 5.91 -6.34
C PHE A 80 4.33 6.50 -7.63
N ALA A 81 3.94 5.97 -8.79
CA ALA A 81 4.44 6.47 -10.09
C ALA A 81 4.08 7.94 -10.40
N ILE A 82 3.09 8.51 -9.71
CA ILE A 82 2.66 9.91 -9.92
C ILE A 82 3.02 10.82 -8.75
N PHE A 83 3.62 10.28 -7.69
CA PHE A 83 4.04 11.05 -6.52
C PHE A 83 5.42 11.66 -6.72
N HIS A 84 5.69 12.77 -6.03
CA HIS A 84 7.03 13.33 -5.94
C HIS A 84 7.97 12.34 -5.21
N PRO A 85 9.27 12.22 -5.61
CA PRO A 85 10.20 11.29 -4.98
C PRO A 85 10.29 11.39 -3.46
N ASP A 86 10.29 12.62 -2.93
CA ASP A 86 10.36 12.84 -1.48
C ASP A 86 9.09 12.36 -0.75
N GLN A 87 7.91 12.55 -1.37
CA GLN A 87 6.66 12.03 -0.83
C GLN A 87 6.67 10.49 -0.79
N VAL A 88 7.19 9.84 -1.84
CA VAL A 88 7.31 8.38 -1.87
C VAL A 88 8.24 7.91 -0.76
N ARG A 89 9.40 8.58 -0.61
CA ARG A 89 10.37 8.25 0.45
C ARG A 89 9.73 8.34 1.83
N GLN A 90 9.14 9.49 2.17
CA GLN A 90 8.49 9.72 3.46
C GLN A 90 7.37 8.70 3.73
N THR A 91 6.53 8.43 2.73
CA THR A 91 5.42 7.48 2.84
C THR A 91 5.92 6.05 3.09
N VAL A 92 6.95 5.61 2.36
CA VAL A 92 7.51 4.27 2.52
C VAL A 92 8.21 4.13 3.87
N GLU A 93 9.02 5.11 4.28
CA GLU A 93 9.68 5.13 5.59
C GLU A 93 8.66 5.12 6.74
N GLN A 94 7.59 5.90 6.62
CA GLN A 94 6.50 5.89 7.62
C GLN A 94 5.85 4.51 7.71
N MET A 95 5.57 3.84 6.60
CA MET A 95 5.01 2.49 6.60
C MET A 95 5.98 1.48 7.22
N LEU A 96 7.26 1.52 6.86
CA LEU A 96 8.27 0.63 7.44
C LEU A 96 8.39 0.79 8.96
N ASN A 97 8.39 2.03 9.45
CA ASN A 97 8.46 2.33 10.88
C ASN A 97 7.22 1.88 11.68
N GLN A 98 6.10 1.62 11.01
CA GLN A 98 4.88 1.11 11.63
C GLN A 98 4.79 -0.42 11.62
N LEU A 99 5.73 -1.14 10.99
CA LEU A 99 5.77 -2.59 11.03
C LEU A 99 6.36 -3.11 12.36
N VAL A 100 5.90 -4.27 12.77
CA VAL A 100 6.62 -5.09 13.77
C VAL A 100 7.85 -5.72 13.13
N ASP A 101 8.80 -6.18 13.94
CA ASP A 101 9.95 -6.93 13.46
C ASP A 101 9.49 -8.19 12.72
N GLY A 102 10.02 -8.42 11.52
CA GLY A 102 9.56 -9.49 10.63
C GLY A 102 8.22 -9.22 9.94
N GLY A 103 7.66 -8.02 10.10
CA GLY A 103 6.46 -7.59 9.41
C GLY A 103 6.67 -7.41 7.89
N THR A 104 5.58 -7.27 7.14
CA THR A 104 5.66 -7.14 5.67
C THR A 104 4.96 -5.90 5.16
N LEU A 105 5.58 -5.22 4.19
CA LEU A 105 4.97 -4.20 3.36
C LEU A 105 4.77 -4.74 1.94
N SER A 106 3.52 -4.79 1.49
CA SER A 106 3.17 -5.10 0.11
C SER A 106 2.65 -3.87 -0.61
N TYR A 107 3.16 -3.59 -1.81
CA TYR A 107 2.69 -2.47 -2.62
C TYR A 107 2.58 -2.83 -4.09
N PHE A 108 1.66 -2.16 -4.77
CA PHE A 108 1.42 -2.39 -6.19
C PHE A 108 2.40 -1.58 -7.04
N ALA A 109 2.97 -2.25 -8.05
CA ALA A 109 3.75 -1.64 -9.11
C ALA A 109 3.18 -2.10 -10.46
N TYR A 110 3.08 -1.19 -11.41
CA TYR A 110 2.65 -1.57 -12.76
C TYR A 110 3.84 -2.06 -13.58
N ARG A 111 3.70 -3.20 -14.24
CA ARG A 111 4.74 -3.75 -15.14
C ARG A 111 5.15 -2.77 -16.25
N GLY A 112 4.23 -1.92 -16.67
CA GLY A 112 4.48 -0.89 -17.68
C GLY A 112 5.18 0.37 -17.18
N ALA A 113 5.53 0.48 -15.90
CA ALA A 113 6.16 1.70 -15.37
C ALA A 113 7.49 2.04 -16.09
N GLN A 114 8.32 1.03 -16.35
CA GLN A 114 9.58 1.21 -17.09
C GLN A 114 9.33 1.57 -18.56
N LEU A 115 8.32 0.97 -19.19
CA LEU A 115 7.93 1.31 -20.56
C LEU A 115 7.37 2.73 -20.64
N ARG A 116 6.55 3.14 -19.66
CA ARG A 116 6.08 4.53 -19.57
C ARG A 116 7.23 5.51 -19.44
N ILE A 117 8.22 5.24 -18.60
CA ILE A 117 9.42 6.07 -18.48
C ILE A 117 10.15 6.14 -19.82
N ALA A 118 10.29 5.02 -20.54
CA ALA A 118 10.98 4.98 -21.82
C ALA A 118 10.30 5.83 -22.91
N ILE A 119 8.96 5.89 -22.94
CA ILE A 119 8.19 6.69 -23.90
C ILE A 119 7.90 8.12 -23.43
N THR A 120 8.14 8.44 -22.14
CA THR A 120 7.99 9.81 -21.63
C THR A 120 9.15 10.67 -22.14
N PRO A 121 8.90 11.85 -22.72
CA PRO A 121 9.94 12.76 -23.15
C PRO A 121 10.94 13.06 -22.01
N ARG A 122 12.23 13.26 -22.38
CA ARG A 122 13.23 13.67 -21.38
C ARG A 122 12.82 15.01 -20.77
N GLY A 123 12.83 15.10 -19.42
CA GLY A 123 12.43 16.30 -18.70
C GLY A 123 12.17 16.01 -17.21
N PRO A 124 11.75 17.01 -16.43
CA PRO A 124 11.54 16.89 -15.00
C PRO A 124 10.65 15.71 -14.59
N SER A 125 9.55 15.47 -15.29
CA SER A 125 8.62 14.38 -15.02
C SER A 125 9.26 12.99 -15.20
N ARG A 126 10.12 12.83 -16.21
CA ARG A 126 10.87 11.60 -16.42
C ARG A 126 11.90 11.37 -15.31
N ASN A 127 12.65 12.37 -14.95
CA ASN A 127 13.66 12.33 -13.90
C ASN A 127 13.01 11.95 -12.54
N GLN A 128 11.83 12.52 -12.24
CA GLN A 128 11.06 12.17 -11.04
C GLN A 128 10.63 10.70 -11.05
N GLN A 129 10.10 10.21 -12.15
CA GLN A 129 9.70 8.80 -12.27
C GLN A 129 10.89 7.85 -12.13
N GLU A 130 12.03 8.17 -12.73
CA GLU A 130 13.28 7.40 -12.61
C GLU A 130 13.79 7.39 -11.16
N ALA A 131 13.74 8.52 -10.46
CA ALA A 131 14.12 8.64 -9.06
C ALA A 131 13.23 7.78 -8.15
N VAL A 132 11.90 7.82 -8.34
CA VAL A 132 10.95 6.97 -7.61
C VAL A 132 11.24 5.49 -7.85
N GLN A 133 11.42 5.07 -9.10
CA GLN A 133 11.69 3.66 -9.42
C GLN A 133 13.04 3.20 -8.86
N THR A 134 14.04 4.07 -8.86
CA THR A 134 15.36 3.77 -8.30
C THR A 134 15.26 3.58 -6.78
N TYR A 135 14.58 4.49 -6.08
CA TYR A 135 14.35 4.37 -4.64
C TYR A 135 13.59 3.09 -4.28
N LEU A 136 12.48 2.81 -4.95
CA LEU A 136 11.69 1.60 -4.68
C LEU A 136 12.45 0.30 -4.97
N ARG A 137 13.35 0.29 -5.97
CA ARG A 137 14.25 -0.85 -6.22
C ARG A 137 15.28 -1.02 -5.12
N GLN A 138 15.85 0.09 -4.65
CA GLN A 138 16.82 0.08 -3.56
C GLN A 138 16.20 -0.48 -2.28
N VAL A 139 15.02 0.02 -1.87
CA VAL A 139 14.29 -0.48 -0.69
C VAL A 139 13.96 -1.97 -0.85
N HIS A 140 13.49 -2.38 -2.04
CA HIS A 140 13.18 -3.77 -2.34
C HIS A 140 14.40 -4.69 -2.19
N HIS A 141 15.57 -4.24 -2.66
CA HIS A 141 16.83 -4.98 -2.55
C HIS A 141 17.31 -5.05 -1.09
N GLN A 142 17.28 -3.92 -0.36
CA GLN A 142 17.74 -3.85 1.03
C GLN A 142 16.93 -4.78 1.97
N HIS A 143 15.66 -4.98 1.70
CA HIS A 143 14.75 -5.80 2.49
C HIS A 143 14.48 -7.18 1.87
N HIS A 144 15.37 -7.68 1.01
CA HIS A 144 15.24 -9.01 0.37
C HIS A 144 13.83 -9.25 -0.21
N GLY A 145 13.30 -8.24 -0.90
CA GLY A 145 11.93 -8.23 -1.37
C GLY A 145 11.61 -9.34 -2.39
N THR A 146 10.36 -9.79 -2.37
CA THR A 146 9.81 -10.72 -3.35
C THR A 146 8.86 -10.01 -4.31
N THR A 147 8.74 -10.53 -5.53
CA THR A 147 7.88 -9.97 -6.56
C THR A 147 6.93 -11.05 -7.08
N ARG A 148 5.63 -10.76 -7.06
CA ARG A 148 4.59 -11.64 -7.66
C ARG A 148 3.83 -10.88 -8.73
N SER A 149 3.57 -11.53 -9.86
CA SER A 149 2.80 -10.98 -10.97
C SER A 149 1.33 -11.35 -10.83
N ALA A 150 0.44 -10.36 -10.91
CA ALA A 150 -1.01 -10.56 -11.01
C ALA A 150 -1.41 -10.34 -12.47
N TRP A 151 -1.62 -11.45 -13.21
CA TRP A 151 -1.91 -11.45 -14.65
C TRP A 151 -3.37 -11.09 -14.99
N VAL A 152 -4.27 -11.09 -13.99
CA VAL A 152 -5.71 -10.88 -14.18
C VAL A 152 -6.07 -9.42 -14.41
N ASN A 153 -5.16 -8.48 -14.14
CA ASN A 153 -5.39 -7.06 -14.33
C ASN A 153 -4.82 -6.56 -15.66
N LEU A 154 -5.55 -5.71 -16.36
CA LEU A 154 -5.07 -4.97 -17.53
C LEU A 154 -4.90 -3.48 -17.17
N PRO A 155 -3.66 -2.94 -17.15
CA PRO A 155 -2.39 -3.63 -17.39
C PRO A 155 -1.97 -4.55 -16.24
N PRO A 156 -1.13 -5.58 -16.50
CA PRO A 156 -0.69 -6.51 -15.47
C PRO A 156 -0.05 -5.79 -14.29
N ALA A 157 -0.59 -6.00 -13.10
CA ALA A 157 -0.04 -5.45 -11.87
C ALA A 157 1.04 -6.39 -11.32
N VAL A 158 2.01 -5.80 -10.66
CA VAL A 158 3.05 -6.51 -9.92
C VAL A 158 2.91 -6.12 -8.47
N VAL A 159 2.81 -7.12 -7.60
CA VAL A 159 2.87 -6.92 -6.16
C VAL A 159 4.31 -7.15 -5.72
N ARG A 160 4.89 -6.15 -5.09
CA ARG A 160 6.19 -6.24 -4.43
C ARG A 160 5.96 -6.32 -2.93
N THR A 161 6.59 -7.31 -2.30
CA THR A 161 6.52 -7.49 -0.84
C THR A 161 7.94 -7.45 -0.29
N ILE A 162 8.14 -6.65 0.74
CA ILE A 162 9.40 -6.54 1.50
C ILE A 162 9.12 -6.91 2.96
N ARG A 163 10.16 -7.39 3.66
CA ARG A 163 10.09 -7.78 5.06
C ARG A 163 11.12 -6.99 5.86
N THR A 164 10.71 -6.49 7.02
CA THR A 164 11.59 -5.83 8.00
C THR A 164 12.26 -6.83 8.92
#